data_f847daaf76d5318aa3813f3510268df9
#
_entry.id   f847daaf76d5318aa3813f3510268df9
#
_cell.length_a   1.000
_cell.length_b   1.000
_cell.length_c   1.000
_cell.angle_alpha   90.00
_cell.angle_beta   90.00
_cell.angle_gamma   90.00
#
_symmetry.space_group_name_H-M   'P 1'
#
loop_
_entity.id
_entity.type
_entity.pdbx_description
1 polymer ?
#
loop_
_entity_poly.entity_id
_entity_poly.type
_entity_poly.pdbx_seq_one_letter_code
_entity_poly.pdbx_strand_id
1 'polypeptide(L)'
;METALIAGLALAALALGLLWRREAAAHHALLRQSRQAAAGLDARLAELGERLAWSEAAGAASEDPLLVCDRALALRYANPAAQARFGDPARQSSLIAYSGSLELEQLAQDALEAPAANLERMIRLQDQPFQARAVSLESGVALALSDVAELERLGRARQDFVANLSHELRTPLTSLGLLVDTLIARSGKGTPLVKDLAGKMAVEVDALHQMAQEMLDLAAIEAGRQVVRLVSAPLGAIVDLAVERLADQAQRKRIEISREVPADLQILADGELAGRAVLNVLHNALRYTPEAGQIRISGQGPTSDGMLLLSIEDSGPGIPPADLERIFERFYRGPQPVKSAGTGLGLAIARHILKAHGGRIWAENRKPPARGAVFYLAFLAA
;
A
#
# COMPACT_ATOMS: atom_id res chain seq x y z
N MET A 1 -93.98 -56.76 -21.80
CA MET A 1 -93.76 -55.40 -21.32
C MET A 1 -92.57 -55.30 -20.30
N GLU A 2 -92.42 -56.22 -19.36
CA GLU A 2 -91.41 -56.23 -18.33
C GLU A 2 -89.97 -56.33 -18.87
N THR A 3 -89.75 -57.13 -19.92
CA THR A 3 -88.39 -57.30 -20.51
C THR A 3 -87.85 -56.03 -21.17
N ALA A 4 -88.68 -55.18 -21.74
CA ALA A 4 -88.29 -53.90 -22.35
C ALA A 4 -87.99 -52.84 -21.32
N LEU A 5 -88.62 -52.88 -20.15
CA LEU A 5 -88.42 -51.99 -19.03
C LEU A 5 -87.04 -52.29 -18.36
N ILE A 6 -86.72 -53.58 -18.17
CA ILE A 6 -85.47 -54.03 -17.59
C ILE A 6 -84.26 -53.67 -18.51
N ALA A 7 -84.41 -53.84 -19.82
CA ALA A 7 -83.39 -53.46 -20.79
C ALA A 7 -83.20 -51.95 -20.84
N GLY A 8 -84.28 -51.14 -20.71
CA GLY A 8 -84.19 -49.68 -20.63
C GLY A 8 -83.44 -49.19 -19.37
N LEU A 9 -83.72 -49.78 -18.20
CA LEU A 9 -83.06 -49.48 -16.94
C LEU A 9 -81.59 -49.87 -16.97
N ALA A 10 -81.24 -51.01 -17.58
CA ALA A 10 -79.81 -51.43 -17.71
C ALA A 10 -79.03 -50.51 -18.63
N LEU A 11 -79.62 -50.05 -19.73
CA LEU A 11 -79.00 -49.05 -20.63
C LEU A 11 -78.83 -47.71 -19.96
N ALA A 12 -79.83 -47.24 -19.17
CA ALA A 12 -79.72 -46.00 -18.41
C ALA A 12 -78.64 -46.08 -17.33
N ALA A 13 -78.50 -47.20 -16.61
CA ALA A 13 -77.42 -47.42 -15.61
C ALA A 13 -76.03 -47.46 -16.26
N LEU A 14 -75.95 -48.07 -17.45
CA LEU A 14 -74.67 -48.12 -18.20
C LEU A 14 -74.27 -46.74 -18.71
N ALA A 15 -75.24 -45.93 -19.20
CA ALA A 15 -75.05 -44.57 -19.63
C ALA A 15 -74.61 -43.65 -18.45
N LEU A 16 -75.29 -43.77 -17.28
CA LEU A 16 -74.87 -43.04 -16.06
C LEU A 16 -73.48 -43.45 -15.55
N GLY A 17 -73.16 -44.74 -15.61
CA GLY A 17 -71.84 -45.25 -15.26
C GLY A 17 -70.74 -44.73 -16.18
N LEU A 18 -70.98 -44.59 -17.48
CA LEU A 18 -70.08 -44.02 -18.46
C LEU A 18 -69.90 -42.51 -18.26
N LEU A 19 -70.98 -41.77 -17.98
CA LEU A 19 -70.94 -40.34 -17.65
C LEU A 19 -70.14 -40.10 -16.36
N TRP A 20 -70.40 -40.88 -15.31
CA TRP A 20 -69.68 -40.79 -14.05
C TRP A 20 -68.14 -41.07 -14.22
N ARG A 21 -67.84 -42.14 -15.00
CA ARG A 21 -66.39 -42.42 -15.34
C ARG A 21 -65.78 -41.28 -16.12
N ARG A 22 -66.47 -40.63 -17.03
CA ARG A 22 -65.98 -39.51 -17.81
C ARG A 22 -65.76 -38.27 -16.94
N GLU A 23 -66.63 -37.95 -15.99
CA GLU A 23 -66.45 -36.88 -15.01
C GLU A 23 -65.36 -37.17 -14.06
N ALA A 24 -65.22 -38.36 -13.52
CA ALA A 24 -64.18 -38.79 -12.67
C ALA A 24 -62.75 -38.68 -13.37
N ALA A 25 -62.69 -39.12 -14.64
CA ALA A 25 -61.45 -38.97 -15.44
C ALA A 25 -61.13 -37.52 -15.73
N ALA A 26 -62.11 -36.65 -16.01
CA ALA A 26 -61.87 -35.22 -16.18
C ALA A 26 -61.40 -34.54 -14.88
N HIS A 27 -61.99 -34.90 -13.75
CA HIS A 27 -61.60 -34.40 -12.44
C HIS A 27 -60.17 -34.85 -12.06
N HIS A 28 -59.81 -36.11 -12.30
CA HIS A 28 -58.44 -36.60 -12.11
C HIS A 28 -57.40 -35.92 -13.04
N ALA A 29 -57.77 -35.60 -14.27
CA ALA A 29 -56.93 -34.87 -15.21
C ALA A 29 -56.66 -33.45 -14.73
N LEU A 30 -57.71 -32.74 -14.27
CA LEU A 30 -57.58 -31.41 -13.67
C LEU A 30 -56.67 -31.39 -12.41
N LEU A 31 -56.85 -32.39 -11.52
CA LEU A 31 -56.02 -32.53 -10.33
C LEU A 31 -54.53 -32.82 -10.69
N ARG A 32 -54.27 -33.62 -11.72
CA ARG A 32 -52.90 -33.87 -12.21
C ARG A 32 -52.31 -32.59 -12.80
N GLN A 33 -53.06 -31.86 -13.60
CA GLN A 33 -52.59 -30.59 -14.18
C GLN A 33 -52.30 -29.54 -13.10
N SER A 34 -53.15 -29.40 -12.07
CA SER A 34 -52.96 -28.52 -10.93
C SER A 34 -51.68 -28.91 -10.12
N ARG A 35 -51.47 -30.22 -9.86
CA ARG A 35 -50.28 -30.70 -9.18
C ARG A 35 -48.99 -30.46 -9.99
N GLN A 36 -49.03 -30.65 -11.31
CA GLN A 36 -47.91 -30.36 -12.18
C GLN A 36 -47.60 -28.88 -12.22
N ALA A 37 -48.61 -28.00 -12.27
CA ALA A 37 -48.40 -26.55 -12.20
C ALA A 37 -47.80 -26.11 -10.85
N ALA A 38 -48.30 -26.66 -9.74
CA ALA A 38 -47.75 -26.40 -8.41
C ALA A 38 -46.28 -26.86 -8.30
N ALA A 39 -45.95 -28.08 -8.74
CA ALA A 39 -44.60 -28.58 -8.74
C ALA A 39 -43.64 -27.72 -9.62
N GLY A 40 -44.12 -27.21 -10.76
CA GLY A 40 -43.38 -26.28 -11.60
C GLY A 40 -43.12 -24.92 -10.94
N LEU A 41 -44.08 -24.42 -10.16
CA LEU A 41 -43.92 -23.19 -9.39
C LEU A 41 -42.94 -23.38 -8.25
N ASP A 42 -43.04 -24.48 -7.50
CA ASP A 42 -42.12 -24.82 -6.42
C ASP A 42 -40.65 -24.94 -6.92
N ALA A 43 -40.46 -25.58 -8.08
CA ALA A 43 -39.14 -25.68 -8.70
C ALA A 43 -38.56 -24.31 -9.09
N ARG A 44 -39.39 -23.39 -9.62
CA ARG A 44 -38.96 -22.01 -9.94
C ARG A 44 -38.68 -21.21 -8.69
N LEU A 45 -39.45 -21.35 -7.63
CA LEU A 45 -39.20 -20.70 -6.36
C LEU A 45 -37.88 -21.19 -5.73
N ALA A 46 -37.59 -22.48 -5.80
CA ALA A 46 -36.31 -23.05 -5.34
C ALA A 46 -35.12 -22.49 -6.13
N GLU A 47 -35.22 -22.44 -7.47
CA GLU A 47 -34.16 -21.85 -8.33
C GLU A 47 -33.92 -20.37 -8.03
N LEU A 48 -35.01 -19.59 -7.86
CA LEU A 48 -34.90 -18.18 -7.47
C LEU A 48 -34.27 -18.02 -6.08
N GLY A 49 -34.64 -18.89 -5.14
CA GLY A 49 -34.03 -18.93 -3.80
C GLY A 49 -32.51 -19.19 -3.83
N GLU A 50 -32.09 -20.17 -4.64
CA GLU A 50 -30.65 -20.44 -4.83
C GLU A 50 -29.93 -19.25 -5.47
N ARG A 51 -30.47 -18.63 -6.50
CA ARG A 51 -29.87 -17.44 -7.14
C ARG A 51 -29.76 -16.27 -6.17
N LEU A 52 -30.78 -16.06 -5.34
CA LEU A 52 -30.73 -15.02 -4.30
C LEU A 52 -29.64 -15.31 -3.28
N ALA A 53 -29.56 -16.54 -2.76
CA ALA A 53 -28.54 -16.95 -1.81
C ALA A 53 -27.12 -16.76 -2.38
N TRP A 54 -26.90 -17.06 -3.65
CA TRP A 54 -25.61 -16.85 -4.30
C TRP A 54 -25.27 -15.36 -4.45
N SER A 55 -26.25 -14.52 -4.80
CA SER A 55 -26.04 -13.07 -4.91
C SER A 55 -25.76 -12.42 -3.55
N GLU A 56 -26.45 -12.87 -2.50
CA GLU A 56 -26.19 -12.43 -1.12
C GLU A 56 -24.79 -12.87 -0.64
N ALA A 57 -24.40 -14.12 -0.90
CA ALA A 57 -23.08 -14.62 -0.56
C ALA A 57 -21.97 -13.87 -1.32
N ALA A 58 -22.17 -13.57 -2.60
CA ALA A 58 -21.22 -12.76 -3.38
C ALA A 58 -21.09 -11.33 -2.83
N GLY A 59 -22.22 -10.71 -2.47
CA GLY A 59 -22.22 -9.40 -1.82
C GLY A 59 -21.53 -9.42 -0.45
N ALA A 60 -21.74 -10.48 0.34
CA ALA A 60 -21.11 -10.62 1.65
C ALA A 60 -19.61 -10.91 1.58
N ALA A 61 -19.13 -11.54 0.51
CA ALA A 61 -17.70 -11.81 0.28
C ALA A 61 -16.93 -10.59 -0.25
N SER A 62 -17.63 -9.54 -0.68
CA SER A 62 -16.97 -8.31 -1.15
C SER A 62 -16.46 -7.49 0.03
N GLU A 63 -15.19 -7.11 -0.01
CA GLU A 63 -14.59 -6.14 0.92
C GLU A 63 -15.04 -4.70 0.62
N ASP A 64 -15.50 -4.45 -0.60
CA ASP A 64 -16.01 -3.16 -1.02
C ASP A 64 -17.46 -2.96 -0.54
N PRO A 65 -17.82 -1.79 0.01
CA PRO A 65 -19.20 -1.42 0.32
C PRO A 65 -20.09 -1.45 -0.92
N LEU A 66 -21.16 -2.25 -0.86
CA LEU A 66 -22.19 -2.36 -1.90
C LEU A 66 -23.54 -1.90 -1.36
N LEU A 67 -24.17 -0.99 -2.09
CA LEU A 67 -25.47 -0.42 -1.76
C LEU A 67 -26.43 -0.61 -2.94
N VAL A 68 -27.69 -0.93 -2.67
CA VAL A 68 -28.76 -0.92 -3.68
C VAL A 68 -29.89 -0.04 -3.18
N CYS A 69 -30.30 0.89 -4.02
CA CYS A 69 -31.40 1.80 -3.75
C CYS A 69 -32.51 1.64 -4.80
N ASP A 70 -33.73 1.94 -4.44
CA ASP A 70 -34.80 2.07 -5.40
C ASP A 70 -34.74 3.40 -6.18
N ARG A 71 -35.72 3.62 -7.07
CA ARG A 71 -35.79 4.85 -7.89
C ARG A 71 -36.00 6.13 -7.08
N ALA A 72 -36.50 6.03 -5.84
CA ALA A 72 -36.62 7.15 -4.90
C ALA A 72 -35.35 7.32 -4.03
N LEU A 73 -34.27 6.61 -4.34
CA LEU A 73 -33.03 6.55 -3.58
C LEU A 73 -33.20 6.09 -2.12
N ALA A 74 -34.28 5.35 -1.83
CA ALA A 74 -34.41 4.65 -0.57
C ALA A 74 -33.55 3.38 -0.58
N LEU A 75 -32.77 3.18 0.47
CA LEU A 75 -31.86 2.05 0.61
C LEU A 75 -32.65 0.74 0.73
N ARG A 76 -32.33 -0.24 -0.11
CA ARG A 76 -32.95 -1.56 -0.15
C ARG A 76 -32.01 -2.68 0.29
N TYR A 77 -30.70 -2.49 0.06
CA TYR A 77 -29.68 -3.45 0.44
C TYR A 77 -28.37 -2.73 0.77
N ALA A 78 -27.68 -3.23 1.79
CA ALA A 78 -26.32 -2.87 2.13
C ALA A 78 -25.59 -4.15 2.53
N ASN A 79 -24.44 -4.44 1.91
CA ASN A 79 -23.64 -5.59 2.27
C ASN A 79 -22.92 -5.39 3.62
N PRO A 80 -22.32 -6.45 4.21
CA PRO A 80 -21.62 -6.33 5.49
C PRO A 80 -20.52 -5.26 5.51
N ALA A 81 -19.79 -5.05 4.39
CA ALA A 81 -18.76 -4.01 4.29
C ALA A 81 -19.38 -2.60 4.37
N ALA A 82 -20.53 -2.37 3.73
CA ALA A 82 -21.26 -1.10 3.86
C ALA A 82 -21.81 -0.89 5.28
N GLN A 83 -22.33 -1.95 5.91
CA GLN A 83 -22.81 -1.88 7.31
C GLN A 83 -21.67 -1.61 8.30
N ALA A 84 -20.52 -2.24 8.12
CA ALA A 84 -19.33 -1.98 8.94
C ALA A 84 -18.87 -0.52 8.87
N ARG A 85 -19.06 0.12 7.70
CA ARG A 85 -18.64 1.50 7.47
C ARG A 85 -19.67 2.54 7.90
N PHE A 86 -20.94 2.34 7.56
CA PHE A 86 -22.00 3.34 7.74
C PHE A 86 -22.96 2.99 8.88
N GLY A 87 -22.81 1.81 9.49
CA GLY A 87 -23.72 1.28 10.49
C GLY A 87 -24.88 0.47 9.90
N ASP A 88 -25.71 -0.08 10.76
CA ASP A 88 -26.89 -0.83 10.33
C ASP A 88 -27.91 0.10 9.66
N PRO A 89 -28.43 -0.25 8.47
CA PRO A 89 -29.41 0.57 7.80
C PRO A 89 -30.75 0.58 8.59
N ALA A 90 -31.19 1.75 9.01
CA ALA A 90 -32.55 1.89 9.50
C ALA A 90 -33.54 1.56 8.38
N ARG A 91 -34.68 0.93 8.69
CA ARG A 91 -35.71 0.64 7.68
C ARG A 91 -36.14 1.93 6.98
N GLN A 92 -35.99 1.96 5.64
CA GLN A 92 -36.36 3.10 4.76
C GLN A 92 -35.45 4.34 4.88
N SER A 93 -34.18 4.21 5.21
CA SER A 93 -33.21 5.31 5.11
C SER A 93 -33.02 5.73 3.65
N SER A 94 -32.97 7.04 3.38
CA SER A 94 -32.50 7.54 2.09
C SER A 94 -30.98 7.32 1.97
N LEU A 95 -30.47 7.26 0.74
CA LEU A 95 -29.04 7.07 0.47
C LEU A 95 -28.19 8.16 1.18
N ILE A 96 -28.60 9.42 1.11
CA ILE A 96 -27.91 10.52 1.78
C ILE A 96 -27.95 10.42 3.31
N ALA A 97 -29.09 10.00 3.88
CA ALA A 97 -29.20 9.84 5.32
C ALA A 97 -28.33 8.70 5.86
N TYR A 98 -28.10 7.67 5.02
CA TYR A 98 -27.29 6.51 5.37
C TYR A 98 -25.78 6.75 5.14
N SER A 99 -25.42 7.31 3.98
CA SER A 99 -23.99 7.52 3.60
C SER A 99 -23.39 8.83 4.09
N GLY A 100 -24.23 9.83 4.40
CA GLY A 100 -23.80 11.20 4.71
C GLY A 100 -23.20 11.94 3.52
N SER A 101 -23.37 11.45 2.27
CA SER A 101 -22.70 11.99 1.08
C SER A 101 -23.69 12.45 0.01
N LEU A 102 -23.68 13.76 -0.23
CA LEU A 102 -24.44 14.35 -1.35
C LEU A 102 -23.85 13.95 -2.71
N GLU A 103 -22.52 13.80 -2.80
CA GLU A 103 -21.85 13.39 -4.04
C GLU A 103 -22.27 11.98 -4.47
N LEU A 104 -22.46 11.07 -3.51
CA LEU A 104 -22.94 9.71 -3.78
C LEU A 104 -24.41 9.70 -4.23
N GLU A 105 -25.24 10.55 -3.63
CA GLU A 105 -26.64 10.71 -4.05
C GLU A 105 -26.76 11.28 -5.46
N GLN A 106 -25.95 12.30 -5.79
CA GLN A 106 -25.90 12.86 -7.14
C GLN A 106 -25.46 11.82 -8.16
N LEU A 107 -24.43 11.02 -7.86
CA LEU A 107 -23.97 9.95 -8.75
C LEU A 107 -25.09 8.90 -8.98
N ALA A 108 -25.85 8.59 -7.94
CA ALA A 108 -26.98 7.67 -8.06
C ALA A 108 -28.13 8.24 -8.94
N GLN A 109 -28.42 9.54 -8.79
CA GLN A 109 -29.39 10.24 -9.64
C GLN A 109 -28.96 10.28 -11.11
N ASP A 110 -27.70 10.67 -11.37
CA ASP A 110 -27.12 10.70 -12.71
C ASP A 110 -27.23 9.31 -13.39
N ALA A 111 -27.00 8.23 -12.62
CA ALA A 111 -27.11 6.86 -13.13
C ALA A 111 -28.57 6.46 -13.45
N LEU A 112 -29.56 6.95 -12.71
CA LEU A 112 -30.97 6.72 -13.00
C LEU A 112 -31.44 7.46 -14.25
N GLU A 113 -30.85 8.63 -14.54
CA GLU A 113 -31.14 9.43 -15.72
C GLU A 113 -30.46 8.90 -16.99
N ALA A 114 -29.32 8.20 -16.86
CA ALA A 114 -28.56 7.63 -17.96
C ALA A 114 -28.39 6.10 -17.84
N PRO A 115 -29.44 5.30 -18.00
CA PRO A 115 -29.45 3.87 -17.65
C PRO A 115 -28.52 2.98 -18.49
N ALA A 116 -27.94 3.47 -19.58
CA ALA A 116 -27.00 2.72 -20.41
C ALA A 116 -25.50 2.94 -20.01
N ALA A 117 -25.22 3.86 -19.09
CA ALA A 117 -23.88 4.24 -18.70
C ALA A 117 -23.51 3.66 -17.32
N ASN A 118 -22.40 2.95 -17.25
CA ASN A 118 -21.74 2.71 -15.97
C ASN A 118 -21.03 4.01 -15.58
N LEU A 119 -21.53 4.71 -14.57
CA LEU A 119 -20.95 5.95 -14.11
C LEU A 119 -19.91 5.67 -13.02
N GLU A 120 -18.75 6.26 -13.17
CA GLU A 120 -17.70 6.23 -12.16
C GLU A 120 -17.32 7.66 -11.77
N ARG A 121 -17.15 7.88 -10.48
CA ARG A 121 -16.74 9.18 -9.94
C ARG A 121 -15.88 8.99 -8.70
N MET A 122 -14.84 9.81 -8.59
CA MET A 122 -14.10 9.95 -7.34
C MET A 122 -14.93 10.80 -6.38
N ILE A 123 -15.20 10.28 -5.20
CA ILE A 123 -15.94 10.96 -4.13
C ILE A 123 -15.15 10.93 -2.83
N ARG A 124 -15.45 11.86 -1.93
CA ARG A 124 -14.89 11.83 -0.57
C ARG A 124 -15.95 11.43 0.45
N LEU A 125 -15.65 10.37 1.20
CA LEU A 125 -16.48 9.93 2.30
C LEU A 125 -15.67 10.06 3.60
N GLN A 126 -16.09 10.96 4.49
CA GLN A 126 -15.36 11.20 5.77
C GLN A 126 -13.87 11.48 5.56
N ASP A 127 -13.55 12.36 4.61
CA ASP A 127 -12.18 12.73 4.18
C ASP A 127 -11.33 11.59 3.54
N GLN A 128 -11.90 10.41 3.34
CA GLN A 128 -11.24 9.32 2.60
C GLN A 128 -11.70 9.29 1.14
N PRO A 129 -10.79 9.10 0.18
CA PRO A 129 -11.10 9.02 -1.23
C PRO A 129 -11.67 7.63 -1.58
N PHE A 130 -12.79 7.61 -2.29
CA PHE A 130 -13.42 6.41 -2.85
C PHE A 130 -13.67 6.57 -4.32
N GLN A 131 -13.44 5.49 -5.08
CA GLN A 131 -13.97 5.37 -6.42
C GLN A 131 -15.39 4.78 -6.30
N ALA A 132 -16.39 5.60 -6.56
CA ALA A 132 -17.78 5.18 -6.57
C ALA A 132 -18.20 4.82 -8.00
N ARG A 133 -18.81 3.65 -8.16
CA ARG A 133 -19.40 3.18 -9.41
C ARG A 133 -20.91 3.03 -9.21
N ALA A 134 -21.70 3.59 -10.11
CA ALA A 134 -23.14 3.48 -10.12
C ALA A 134 -23.63 2.74 -11.38
N VAL A 135 -24.51 1.78 -11.19
CA VAL A 135 -25.14 0.99 -12.27
C VAL A 135 -26.64 1.07 -12.11
N SER A 136 -27.34 1.53 -13.16
CA SER A 136 -28.78 1.57 -13.19
C SER A 136 -29.37 0.18 -13.30
N LEU A 137 -30.44 -0.08 -12.55
CA LEU A 137 -31.24 -1.27 -12.56
C LEU A 137 -32.69 -0.90 -12.99
N GLU A 138 -33.46 -1.85 -13.44
CA GLU A 138 -34.90 -1.61 -13.76
C GLU A 138 -35.67 -1.05 -12.54
N SER A 139 -35.32 -1.50 -11.35
CA SER A 139 -35.99 -1.13 -10.09
C SER A 139 -35.30 -0.04 -9.29
N GLY A 140 -34.08 0.45 -9.73
CA GLY A 140 -33.32 1.40 -8.97
C GLY A 140 -31.87 1.52 -9.42
N VAL A 141 -30.93 1.64 -8.49
CA VAL A 141 -29.48 1.81 -8.74
C VAL A 141 -28.66 0.96 -7.77
N ALA A 142 -27.62 0.33 -8.28
CA ALA A 142 -26.58 -0.31 -7.48
C ALA A 142 -25.31 0.55 -7.44
N LEU A 143 -24.71 0.68 -6.27
CA LEU A 143 -23.51 1.45 -6.01
C LEU A 143 -22.44 0.55 -5.40
N ALA A 144 -21.22 0.66 -5.90
CA ALA A 144 -20.03 0.04 -5.34
C ALA A 144 -18.99 1.12 -5.00
N LEU A 145 -18.35 0.99 -3.84
CA LEU A 145 -17.39 1.97 -3.31
C LEU A 145 -16.07 1.29 -3.07
N SER A 146 -15.07 1.55 -3.92
CA SER A 146 -13.72 1.00 -3.72
C SER A 146 -12.84 2.03 -3.03
N ASP A 147 -12.19 1.63 -1.92
CA ASP A 147 -11.23 2.48 -1.22
C ASP A 147 -9.96 2.62 -2.07
N VAL A 148 -9.65 3.85 -2.45
CA VAL A 148 -8.47 4.17 -3.26
C VAL A 148 -7.42 4.98 -2.49
N ALA A 149 -7.55 5.07 -1.16
CA ALA A 149 -6.64 5.85 -0.32
C ALA A 149 -5.18 5.38 -0.45
N GLU A 150 -4.95 4.07 -0.53
CA GLU A 150 -3.61 3.51 -0.72
C GLU A 150 -3.06 3.80 -2.12
N LEU A 151 -3.88 3.64 -3.16
CA LEU A 151 -3.51 3.98 -4.53
C LEU A 151 -3.20 5.47 -4.71
N GLU A 152 -4.01 6.36 -4.13
CA GLU A 152 -3.73 7.79 -4.13
C GLU A 152 -2.48 8.16 -3.34
N ARG A 153 -2.24 7.50 -2.21
CA ARG A 153 -1.01 7.68 -1.43
C ARG A 153 0.23 7.28 -2.24
N LEU A 154 0.17 6.13 -2.90
CA LEU A 154 1.26 5.66 -3.77
C LEU A 154 1.45 6.58 -4.97
N GLY A 155 0.35 7.04 -5.58
CA GLY A 155 0.38 7.99 -6.69
C GLY A 155 1.00 9.34 -6.29
N ARG A 156 0.60 9.92 -5.16
CA ARG A 156 1.16 11.16 -4.61
C ARG A 156 2.64 10.99 -4.24
N ALA A 157 2.98 9.91 -3.53
CA ALA A 157 4.37 9.62 -3.20
C ALA A 157 5.25 9.50 -4.45
N ARG A 158 4.73 8.93 -5.54
CA ARG A 158 5.44 8.84 -6.83
C ARG A 158 5.60 10.21 -7.50
N GLN A 159 4.58 11.06 -7.45
CA GLN A 159 4.66 12.42 -8.01
C GLN A 159 5.65 13.28 -7.22
N ASP A 160 5.57 13.25 -5.89
CA ASP A 160 6.50 13.95 -5.00
C ASP A 160 7.94 13.45 -5.21
N PHE A 161 8.11 12.16 -5.45
CA PHE A 161 9.39 11.56 -5.82
C PHE A 161 9.99 12.20 -7.07
N VAL A 162 9.24 12.22 -8.18
CA VAL A 162 9.73 12.77 -9.45
C VAL A 162 10.02 14.27 -9.33
N ALA A 163 9.20 15.00 -8.60
CA ALA A 163 9.38 16.43 -8.38
C ALA A 163 10.64 16.72 -7.54
N ASN A 164 10.79 16.04 -6.40
CA ASN A 164 11.96 16.19 -5.52
C ASN A 164 13.24 15.78 -6.22
N LEU A 165 13.19 14.68 -6.98
CA LEU A 165 14.28 14.21 -7.80
C LEU A 165 14.76 15.24 -8.80
N SER A 166 13.82 15.85 -9.54
CA SER A 166 14.13 16.87 -10.53
C SER A 166 14.80 18.09 -9.89
N HIS A 167 14.41 18.45 -8.67
CA HIS A 167 15.03 19.53 -7.91
C HIS A 167 16.44 19.17 -7.42
N GLU A 168 16.63 17.97 -6.84
CA GLU A 168 17.90 17.53 -6.31
C GLU A 168 18.95 17.28 -7.42
N LEU A 169 18.53 16.83 -8.61
CA LEU A 169 19.42 16.73 -9.78
C LEU A 169 19.81 18.08 -10.37
N ARG A 170 18.88 19.06 -10.39
CA ARG A 170 19.13 20.36 -10.99
C ARG A 170 20.25 21.12 -10.26
N THR A 171 20.32 21.02 -8.93
CA THR A 171 21.28 21.74 -8.10
C THR A 171 22.74 21.38 -8.46
N PRO A 172 23.17 20.08 -8.39
CA PRO A 172 24.53 19.71 -8.75
C PRO A 172 24.85 19.92 -10.24
N LEU A 173 23.86 19.71 -11.13
CA LEU A 173 24.04 20.01 -12.57
C LEU A 173 24.31 21.49 -12.82
N THR A 174 23.57 22.39 -12.14
CA THR A 174 23.81 23.83 -12.23
C THR A 174 25.15 24.22 -11.66
N SER A 175 25.54 23.62 -10.52
CA SER A 175 26.86 23.82 -9.90
C SER A 175 27.98 23.37 -10.83
N LEU A 176 27.87 22.17 -11.41
CA LEU A 176 28.82 21.67 -12.42
C LEU A 176 28.92 22.60 -13.61
N GLY A 177 27.80 23.07 -14.17
CA GLY A 177 27.78 24.02 -15.27
C GLY A 177 28.58 25.30 -14.94
N LEU A 178 28.32 25.92 -13.78
CA LEU A 178 29.03 27.11 -13.33
C LEU A 178 30.55 26.87 -13.13
N LEU A 179 30.92 25.68 -12.63
CA LEU A 179 32.32 25.31 -12.48
C LEU A 179 33.03 25.13 -13.83
N VAL A 180 32.35 24.52 -14.81
CA VAL A 180 32.85 24.39 -16.20
C VAL A 180 33.00 25.77 -16.85
N ASP A 181 31.96 26.61 -16.76
CA ASP A 181 31.98 27.97 -17.31
C ASP A 181 33.16 28.81 -16.69
N THR A 182 33.36 28.65 -15.36
CA THR A 182 34.46 29.30 -14.66
C THR A 182 35.81 28.77 -15.14
N LEU A 183 35.92 27.48 -15.42
CA LEU A 183 37.14 26.85 -15.95
C LEU A 183 37.45 27.41 -17.36
N ILE A 184 36.42 27.47 -18.22
CA ILE A 184 36.56 27.99 -19.59
C ILE A 184 36.96 29.48 -19.57
N ALA A 185 36.28 30.31 -18.77
CA ALA A 185 36.55 31.74 -18.65
C ALA A 185 37.94 32.06 -18.06
N ARG A 186 38.52 31.12 -17.32
CA ARG A 186 39.81 31.29 -16.67
C ARG A 186 40.90 30.37 -17.25
N SER A 187 40.67 29.73 -18.38
CA SER A 187 41.63 28.89 -19.10
C SER A 187 42.83 29.78 -19.52
N GLY A 188 43.90 29.80 -18.76
CA GLY A 188 45.07 30.64 -18.91
C GLY A 188 45.66 31.15 -17.60
N LYS A 189 44.98 30.97 -16.48
CA LYS A 189 45.44 31.31 -15.13
C LYS A 189 45.76 30.05 -14.34
N GLY A 190 46.97 29.60 -14.40
CA GLY A 190 47.71 28.75 -13.47
C GLY A 190 47.04 27.50 -12.84
N THR A 191 47.85 26.49 -12.66
CA THR A 191 47.55 25.12 -12.17
C THR A 191 46.76 25.00 -10.84
N PRO A 192 46.88 25.89 -9.82
CA PRO A 192 46.16 25.74 -8.56
C PRO A 192 44.67 25.93 -8.67
N LEU A 193 44.20 26.89 -9.51
CA LEU A 193 42.74 27.15 -9.72
C LEU A 193 42.06 25.98 -10.45
N VAL A 194 42.72 25.40 -11.45
CA VAL A 194 42.20 24.25 -12.19
C VAL A 194 42.03 23.06 -11.27
N LYS A 195 42.97 22.82 -10.35
CA LYS A 195 42.91 21.72 -9.40
C LYS A 195 41.78 21.91 -8.36
N ASP A 196 41.54 23.12 -7.88
CA ASP A 196 40.44 23.46 -6.97
C ASP A 196 39.06 23.27 -7.66
N LEU A 197 38.91 23.76 -8.89
CA LEU A 197 37.68 23.58 -9.65
C LEU A 197 37.39 22.11 -10.01
N ALA A 198 38.44 21.36 -10.39
CA ALA A 198 38.32 19.92 -10.64
C ALA A 198 37.90 19.16 -9.38
N GLY A 199 38.47 19.53 -8.21
CA GLY A 199 38.06 18.95 -6.93
C GLY A 199 36.59 19.20 -6.58
N LYS A 200 36.08 20.40 -6.85
CA LYS A 200 34.66 20.74 -6.65
C LYS A 200 33.76 20.00 -7.61
N MET A 201 34.16 19.87 -8.88
CA MET A 201 33.43 19.07 -9.86
C MET A 201 33.34 17.62 -9.46
N ALA A 202 34.45 17.03 -8.95
CA ALA A 202 34.42 15.64 -8.48
C ALA A 202 33.42 15.43 -7.35
N VAL A 203 33.27 16.37 -6.42
CA VAL A 203 32.27 16.30 -5.34
C VAL A 203 30.84 16.30 -5.88
N GLU A 204 30.53 17.12 -6.89
CA GLU A 204 29.21 17.16 -7.50
C GLU A 204 28.90 15.91 -8.33
N VAL A 205 29.90 15.34 -9.02
CA VAL A 205 29.77 14.07 -9.74
C VAL A 205 29.51 12.91 -8.77
N ASP A 206 30.22 12.87 -7.65
CA ASP A 206 30.00 11.86 -6.61
C ASP A 206 28.59 11.95 -6.02
N ALA A 207 28.09 13.17 -5.78
CA ALA A 207 26.72 13.39 -5.32
C ALA A 207 25.67 12.89 -6.32
N LEU A 208 25.88 13.13 -7.63
CA LEU A 208 25.02 12.63 -8.70
C LEU A 208 25.05 11.09 -8.80
N HIS A 209 26.23 10.49 -8.68
CA HIS A 209 26.39 9.04 -8.67
C HIS A 209 25.63 8.39 -7.51
N GLN A 210 25.77 8.95 -6.31
CA GLN A 210 25.05 8.46 -5.14
C GLN A 210 23.55 8.57 -5.33
N MET A 211 23.08 9.69 -5.86
CA MET A 211 21.67 9.92 -6.14
C MET A 211 21.10 8.90 -7.16
N ALA A 212 21.85 8.63 -8.24
CA ALA A 212 21.48 7.62 -9.22
C ALA A 212 21.40 6.22 -8.59
N GLN A 213 22.35 5.88 -7.70
CA GLN A 213 22.38 4.59 -7.01
C GLN A 213 21.16 4.45 -6.06
N GLU A 214 20.85 5.47 -5.27
CA GLU A 214 19.68 5.48 -4.38
C GLU A 214 18.37 5.29 -5.16
N MET A 215 18.29 5.78 -6.40
CA MET A 215 17.14 5.57 -7.28
C MET A 215 17.02 4.14 -7.80
N LEU A 216 18.14 3.57 -8.24
CA LEU A 216 18.15 2.17 -8.70
C LEU A 216 17.74 1.25 -7.57
N ASP A 217 18.17 1.56 -6.33
CA ASP A 217 17.79 0.83 -5.14
C ASP A 217 16.30 0.93 -4.86
N LEU A 218 15.75 2.14 -4.90
CA LEU A 218 14.32 2.35 -4.70
C LEU A 218 13.49 1.63 -5.78
N ALA A 219 13.92 1.71 -7.05
CA ALA A 219 13.24 1.02 -8.15
C ALA A 219 13.29 -0.52 -7.99
N ALA A 220 14.41 -1.08 -7.51
CA ALA A 220 14.53 -2.51 -7.22
C ALA A 220 13.61 -2.94 -6.06
N ILE A 221 13.52 -2.10 -5.02
CA ILE A 221 12.62 -2.27 -3.88
C ILE A 221 11.15 -2.26 -4.33
N GLU A 222 10.74 -1.27 -5.12
CA GLU A 222 9.35 -1.13 -5.59
C GLU A 222 8.94 -2.27 -6.54
N ALA A 223 9.87 -2.78 -7.33
CA ALA A 223 9.62 -3.90 -8.22
C ALA A 223 9.48 -5.25 -7.49
N GLY A 224 9.71 -5.31 -6.17
CA GLY A 224 9.69 -6.57 -5.40
C GLY A 224 10.72 -7.60 -5.88
N ARG A 225 11.73 -7.17 -6.67
CA ARG A 225 12.69 -8.06 -7.34
C ARG A 225 13.92 -8.38 -6.49
N GLN A 226 14.01 -7.85 -5.28
CA GLN A 226 15.17 -8.02 -4.43
C GLN A 226 15.11 -9.37 -3.71
N VAL A 227 15.71 -10.39 -4.32
CA VAL A 227 15.91 -11.70 -3.67
C VAL A 227 17.09 -11.56 -2.72
N VAL A 228 16.81 -11.51 -1.42
CA VAL A 228 17.84 -11.45 -0.38
C VAL A 228 18.45 -12.84 -0.18
N ARG A 229 19.76 -12.95 -0.31
CA ARG A 229 20.49 -14.19 -0.03
C ARG A 229 21.01 -14.16 1.39
N LEU A 230 20.31 -14.79 2.31
CA LEU A 230 20.73 -14.90 3.70
C LEU A 230 21.83 -15.95 3.83
N VAL A 231 23.05 -15.49 4.06
CA VAL A 231 24.23 -16.33 4.36
C VAL A 231 24.93 -15.80 5.61
N SER A 232 25.71 -16.64 6.28
CA SER A 232 26.53 -16.18 7.39
C SER A 232 27.59 -15.21 6.89
N ALA A 233 27.62 -14.00 7.43
CA ALA A 233 28.54 -12.93 7.05
C ALA A 233 29.12 -12.23 8.29
N PRO A 234 30.44 -11.94 8.30
CA PRO A 234 31.10 -11.27 9.43
C PRO A 234 30.70 -9.79 9.49
N LEU A 235 29.98 -9.40 10.56
CA LEU A 235 29.52 -8.00 10.73
C LEU A 235 30.67 -7.00 10.75
N GLY A 236 31.81 -7.39 11.37
CA GLY A 236 33.02 -6.55 11.42
C GLY A 236 33.53 -6.17 10.03
N ALA A 237 33.64 -7.14 9.11
CA ALA A 237 34.10 -6.88 7.74
C ALA A 237 33.15 -5.97 6.95
N ILE A 238 31.84 -6.12 7.14
CA ILE A 238 30.83 -5.26 6.53
C ILE A 238 31.00 -3.80 7.00
N VAL A 239 31.20 -3.61 8.30
CA VAL A 239 31.43 -2.28 8.89
C VAL A 239 32.74 -1.69 8.40
N ASP A 240 33.85 -2.48 8.35
CA ASP A 240 35.15 -2.02 7.89
C ASP A 240 35.10 -1.49 6.47
N LEU A 241 34.46 -2.21 5.57
CA LEU A 241 34.28 -1.79 4.17
C LEU A 241 33.47 -0.50 4.05
N ALA A 242 32.43 -0.34 4.89
CA ALA A 242 31.63 0.88 4.90
C ALA A 242 32.43 2.10 5.44
N VAL A 243 33.22 1.91 6.48
CA VAL A 243 34.12 2.94 7.04
C VAL A 243 35.20 3.34 6.04
N GLU A 244 35.82 2.36 5.38
CA GLU A 244 36.86 2.60 4.35
C GLU A 244 36.31 3.46 3.20
N ARG A 245 35.11 3.19 2.71
CA ARG A 245 34.45 3.98 1.65
C ARG A 245 34.20 5.44 2.03
N LEU A 246 34.11 5.74 3.33
CA LEU A 246 33.83 7.08 3.83
C LEU A 246 35.05 7.78 4.44
N ALA A 247 36.21 7.13 4.43
CA ALA A 247 37.44 7.63 5.06
C ALA A 247 37.84 9.04 4.57
N ASP A 248 37.81 9.28 3.26
CA ASP A 248 38.13 10.58 2.68
C ASP A 248 37.16 11.69 3.11
N GLN A 249 35.88 11.36 3.24
CA GLN A 249 34.88 12.32 3.70
C GLN A 249 35.07 12.65 5.18
N ALA A 250 35.32 11.64 6.01
CA ALA A 250 35.60 11.80 7.42
C ALA A 250 36.88 12.66 7.63
N GLN A 251 37.93 12.38 6.87
CA GLN A 251 39.17 13.13 6.93
C GLN A 251 38.98 14.61 6.54
N ARG A 252 38.25 14.89 5.47
CA ARG A 252 37.92 16.27 5.03
C ARG A 252 37.18 17.06 6.11
N LYS A 253 36.30 16.42 6.86
CA LYS A 253 35.57 17.02 7.99
C LYS A 253 36.29 16.90 9.32
N ARG A 254 37.47 16.26 9.37
CA ARG A 254 38.21 15.98 10.61
C ARG A 254 37.38 15.21 11.65
N ILE A 255 36.47 14.35 11.19
CA ILE A 255 35.62 13.52 12.05
C ILE A 255 36.38 12.26 12.42
N GLU A 256 36.43 11.97 13.71
CA GLU A 256 37.01 10.74 14.24
C GLU A 256 35.96 9.62 14.24
N ILE A 257 36.29 8.48 13.59
CA ILE A 257 35.42 7.29 13.60
C ILE A 257 36.10 6.23 14.46
N SER A 258 35.47 5.88 15.59
CA SER A 258 35.91 4.78 16.44
C SER A 258 35.01 3.55 16.20
N ARG A 259 35.65 2.35 16.23
CA ARG A 259 34.98 1.07 15.95
C ARG A 259 35.27 0.08 17.08
N GLU A 260 34.20 -0.45 17.67
CA GLU A 260 34.18 -1.46 18.73
C GLU A 260 33.24 -2.63 18.33
N VAL A 261 33.56 -3.31 17.20
CA VAL A 261 32.77 -4.44 16.71
C VAL A 261 33.60 -5.72 16.87
N PRO A 262 33.21 -6.65 17.75
CA PRO A 262 33.87 -7.93 17.90
C PRO A 262 33.99 -8.71 16.59
N ALA A 263 35.15 -9.36 16.37
CA ALA A 263 35.41 -10.06 15.10
C ALA A 263 34.58 -11.37 14.93
N ASP A 264 34.09 -11.91 16.01
CA ASP A 264 33.29 -13.15 16.06
C ASP A 264 31.82 -12.96 15.77
N LEU A 265 31.34 -11.72 15.63
CA LEU A 265 29.92 -11.46 15.35
C LEU A 265 29.59 -11.83 13.90
N GLN A 266 28.77 -12.89 13.75
CA GLN A 266 28.27 -13.38 12.47
C GLN A 266 26.78 -13.10 12.34
N ILE A 267 26.37 -12.41 11.28
CA ILE A 267 24.98 -12.12 10.94
C ILE A 267 24.50 -13.00 9.80
N LEU A 268 23.22 -13.32 9.79
CA LEU A 268 22.55 -13.99 8.67
C LEU A 268 22.05 -12.92 7.71
N ALA A 269 22.83 -12.62 6.66
CA ALA A 269 22.55 -11.48 5.77
C ALA A 269 23.10 -11.68 4.35
N ASP A 270 22.54 -10.93 3.41
CA ASP A 270 23.21 -10.59 2.16
C ASP A 270 24.25 -9.49 2.44
N GLY A 271 25.53 -9.83 2.38
CA GLY A 271 26.61 -8.93 2.81
C GLY A 271 26.66 -7.62 2.02
N GLU A 272 26.32 -7.63 0.74
CA GLU A 272 26.29 -6.42 -0.08
C GLU A 272 25.14 -5.48 0.37
N LEU A 273 23.94 -6.02 0.53
CA LEU A 273 22.79 -5.24 0.99
C LEU A 273 22.96 -4.75 2.42
N ALA A 274 23.47 -5.59 3.32
CA ALA A 274 23.77 -5.20 4.70
C ALA A 274 24.81 -4.07 4.73
N GLY A 275 25.88 -4.16 3.92
CA GLY A 275 26.88 -3.11 3.75
C GLY A 275 26.28 -1.80 3.27
N ARG A 276 25.31 -1.85 2.37
CA ARG A 276 24.57 -0.65 1.90
C ARG A 276 23.74 -0.02 3.02
N ALA A 277 23.06 -0.83 3.84
CA ALA A 277 22.31 -0.31 4.99
C ALA A 277 23.22 0.40 5.98
N VAL A 278 24.37 -0.20 6.31
CA VAL A 278 25.39 0.40 7.19
C VAL A 278 25.93 1.70 6.58
N LEU A 279 26.29 1.68 5.30
CA LEU A 279 26.80 2.84 4.58
C LEU A 279 25.82 4.02 4.59
N ASN A 280 24.52 3.76 4.36
CA ASN A 280 23.49 4.79 4.38
C ASN A 280 23.36 5.47 5.76
N VAL A 281 23.45 4.70 6.84
CA VAL A 281 23.40 5.23 8.20
C VAL A 281 24.69 6.01 8.53
N LEU A 282 25.86 5.50 8.13
CA LEU A 282 27.14 6.19 8.31
C LEU A 282 27.23 7.49 7.50
N HIS A 283 26.71 7.50 6.27
CA HIS A 283 26.56 8.74 5.48
C HIS A 283 25.73 9.78 6.21
N ASN A 284 24.61 9.34 6.80
CA ASN A 284 23.76 10.23 7.59
C ASN A 284 24.51 10.75 8.82
N ALA A 285 25.21 9.90 9.56
CA ALA A 285 26.02 10.29 10.70
C ALA A 285 27.12 11.31 10.32
N LEU A 286 27.89 11.04 9.25
CA LEU A 286 28.91 11.98 8.75
C LEU A 286 28.34 13.32 8.31
N ARG A 287 27.13 13.30 7.74
CA ARG A 287 26.46 14.51 7.28
C ARG A 287 26.10 15.44 8.41
N TYR A 288 25.53 14.92 9.50
CA TYR A 288 25.01 15.71 10.62
C TYR A 288 26.04 15.94 11.73
N THR A 289 27.13 15.18 11.76
CA THR A 289 28.24 15.43 12.67
C THR A 289 28.94 16.73 12.27
N PRO A 290 29.17 17.65 13.21
CA PRO A 290 29.93 18.87 12.95
C PRO A 290 31.41 18.54 12.66
N GLU A 291 32.13 19.52 12.12
CA GLU A 291 33.57 19.41 11.89
C GLU A 291 34.31 19.13 13.22
N ALA A 292 35.30 18.27 13.19
CA ALA A 292 36.02 17.75 14.36
C ALA A 292 35.13 17.00 15.39
N GLY A 293 33.96 16.52 14.96
CA GLY A 293 33.09 15.67 15.78
C GLY A 293 33.54 14.21 15.79
N GLN A 294 32.72 13.36 16.41
CA GLN A 294 33.01 11.94 16.61
C GLN A 294 31.83 11.06 16.17
N ILE A 295 32.14 9.90 15.59
CA ILE A 295 31.22 8.82 15.30
C ILE A 295 31.75 7.56 15.96
N ARG A 296 30.93 6.88 16.76
CA ARG A 296 31.26 5.60 17.38
C ARG A 296 30.39 4.50 16.81
N ILE A 297 31.01 3.39 16.43
CA ILE A 297 30.35 2.19 15.92
C ILE A 297 30.61 1.06 16.90
N SER A 298 29.57 0.45 17.46
CA SER A 298 29.74 -0.69 18.35
C SER A 298 28.78 -1.85 17.97
N GLY A 299 29.31 -3.08 18.09
CA GLY A 299 28.56 -4.30 17.88
C GLY A 299 28.35 -5.04 19.20
N GLN A 300 27.14 -5.54 19.42
CA GLN A 300 26.82 -6.34 20.60
C GLN A 300 26.30 -7.70 20.20
N GLY A 301 26.72 -8.74 20.94
CA GLY A 301 26.35 -10.15 20.75
C GLY A 301 24.88 -10.40 20.96
N PRO A 302 24.40 -11.63 20.70
CA PRO A 302 22.96 -11.85 20.52
C PRO A 302 22.14 -11.42 21.73
N THR A 303 21.09 -10.65 21.46
CA THR A 303 20.06 -10.29 22.42
C THR A 303 19.20 -11.50 22.76
N SER A 304 18.31 -11.39 23.74
CA SER A 304 17.36 -12.46 24.11
C SER A 304 16.49 -12.96 22.94
N ASP A 305 16.31 -12.13 21.93
CA ASP A 305 15.52 -12.42 20.71
C ASP A 305 16.39 -13.02 19.59
N GLY A 306 17.66 -13.36 19.83
CA GLY A 306 18.58 -13.92 18.83
C GLY A 306 19.08 -12.89 17.80
N MET A 307 18.99 -11.60 18.09
CA MET A 307 19.43 -10.52 17.19
C MET A 307 20.81 -10.02 17.60
N LEU A 308 21.66 -9.71 16.61
CA LEU A 308 22.88 -8.92 16.78
C LEU A 308 22.58 -7.45 16.57
N LEU A 309 23.10 -6.61 17.45
CA LEU A 309 22.86 -5.18 17.43
C LEU A 309 24.10 -4.42 17.02
N LEU A 310 24.02 -3.67 15.93
CA LEU A 310 25.00 -2.67 15.53
C LEU A 310 24.48 -1.29 15.90
N SER A 311 25.21 -0.52 16.70
CA SER A 311 24.89 0.87 17.02
C SER A 311 25.88 1.81 16.35
N ILE A 312 25.38 2.92 15.80
CA ILE A 312 26.15 4.00 15.19
C ILE A 312 25.73 5.27 15.90
N GLU A 313 26.64 5.79 16.73
CA GLU A 313 26.44 7.03 17.49
C GLU A 313 27.14 8.18 16.80
N ASP A 314 26.50 9.32 16.69
CA ASP A 314 27.07 10.56 16.20
C ASP A 314 27.11 11.64 17.31
N SER A 315 27.94 12.65 17.13
CA SER A 315 28.04 13.84 18.01
C SER A 315 27.31 15.06 17.39
N GLY A 316 26.32 14.84 16.57
CA GLY A 316 25.53 15.85 15.90
C GLY A 316 24.52 16.56 16.82
N PRO A 317 23.57 17.31 16.23
CA PRO A 317 22.58 18.06 16.99
C PRO A 317 21.50 17.17 17.66
N GLY A 318 21.41 15.88 17.27
CA GLY A 318 20.32 15.00 17.62
C GLY A 318 19.11 15.17 16.70
N ILE A 319 18.05 14.45 16.99
CA ILE A 319 16.82 14.37 16.19
C ILE A 319 15.65 14.91 17.04
N PRO A 320 14.80 15.83 16.52
CA PRO A 320 13.61 16.23 17.23
C PRO A 320 12.73 15.01 17.58
N PRO A 321 12.18 14.90 18.80
CA PRO A 321 11.42 13.72 19.20
C PRO A 321 10.25 13.37 18.27
N ALA A 322 9.60 14.37 17.66
CA ALA A 322 8.51 14.19 16.70
C ALA A 322 8.98 13.59 15.37
N ASP A 323 10.29 13.61 15.12
CA ASP A 323 10.87 13.19 13.83
C ASP A 323 11.53 11.80 13.91
N LEU A 324 11.72 11.23 15.10
CA LEU A 324 12.42 9.95 15.31
C LEU A 324 11.87 8.77 14.48
N GLU A 325 10.57 8.71 14.29
CA GLU A 325 9.97 7.70 13.42
C GLU A 325 9.97 8.12 11.95
N ARG A 326 9.80 9.43 11.72
CA ARG A 326 9.63 10.00 10.38
C ARG A 326 10.91 10.06 9.56
N ILE A 327 12.09 10.10 10.22
CA ILE A 327 13.38 10.10 9.50
C ILE A 327 13.61 8.88 8.62
N PHE A 328 12.82 7.80 8.82
CA PHE A 328 12.83 6.60 8.00
C PHE A 328 11.77 6.61 6.90
N GLU A 329 10.95 7.65 6.80
CA GLU A 329 10.03 7.87 5.69
C GLU A 329 10.80 8.29 4.45
N ARG A 330 10.31 7.90 3.28
CA ARG A 330 10.92 8.29 2.00
C ARG A 330 10.83 9.81 1.82
N PHE A 331 11.94 10.42 1.39
CA PHE A 331 12.06 11.87 1.13
C PHE A 331 11.89 12.77 2.36
N TYR A 332 11.78 12.19 3.54
CA TYR A 332 11.67 12.99 4.75
C TYR A 332 12.99 13.76 5.01
N ARG A 333 12.84 15.04 5.26
CA ARG A 333 13.93 15.96 5.64
C ARG A 333 13.47 16.75 6.86
N GLY A 334 14.22 16.69 7.93
CA GLY A 334 13.92 17.47 9.14
C GLY A 334 13.95 18.99 8.87
N PRO A 335 13.37 19.79 9.77
CA PRO A 335 13.22 21.24 9.58
C PRO A 335 14.55 22.03 9.60
N GLN A 336 15.64 21.42 10.00
CA GLN A 336 16.96 22.08 10.02
C GLN A 336 17.68 21.88 8.68
N PRO A 337 17.87 22.94 7.88
CA PRO A 337 18.61 22.84 6.62
C PRO A 337 20.10 22.66 6.90
N VAL A 338 20.60 21.45 6.73
CA VAL A 338 22.04 21.23 6.55
C VAL A 338 22.38 21.72 5.15
N LYS A 339 23.47 22.52 5.01
CA LYS A 339 23.91 23.11 3.73
C LYS A 339 24.22 22.09 2.62
N SER A 340 24.25 20.80 2.91
CA SER A 340 24.47 19.74 1.94
C SER A 340 23.16 19.11 1.51
N ALA A 341 22.92 19.06 0.20
CA ALA A 341 21.79 18.38 -0.43
C ALA A 341 21.78 16.88 -0.09
N GLY A 342 20.59 16.29 0.10
CA GLY A 342 20.40 14.85 0.28
C GLY A 342 18.98 14.48 -0.01
N THR A 343 18.80 13.36 -0.69
CA THR A 343 17.53 12.87 -1.24
C THR A 343 16.47 12.52 -0.19
N GLY A 344 16.88 12.28 1.07
CA GLY A 344 15.98 11.72 2.11
C GLY A 344 15.62 10.25 1.87
N LEU A 345 16.37 9.55 1.02
CA LEU A 345 16.12 8.13 0.70
C LEU A 345 17.00 7.17 1.53
N GLY A 346 18.21 7.58 1.91
CA GLY A 346 19.20 6.67 2.50
C GLY A 346 18.69 5.89 3.72
N LEU A 347 18.06 6.56 4.69
CA LEU A 347 17.50 5.88 5.89
C LEU A 347 16.28 5.01 5.55
N ALA A 348 15.45 5.41 4.60
CA ALA A 348 14.33 4.60 4.11
C ALA A 348 14.82 3.32 3.42
N ILE A 349 15.89 3.41 2.62
CA ILE A 349 16.56 2.26 2.00
C ILE A 349 17.13 1.33 3.08
N ALA A 350 17.86 1.87 4.08
CA ALA A 350 18.37 1.09 5.18
C ALA A 350 17.26 0.33 5.93
N ARG A 351 16.13 0.99 6.23
CA ARG A 351 14.96 0.37 6.86
C ARG A 351 14.38 -0.75 6.00
N HIS A 352 14.28 -0.55 4.70
CA HIS A 352 13.77 -1.58 3.80
C HIS A 352 14.70 -2.80 3.76
N ILE A 353 16.01 -2.57 3.62
CA ILE A 353 17.00 -3.66 3.63
C ILE A 353 16.93 -4.45 4.93
N LEU A 354 16.92 -3.78 6.10
CA LEU A 354 16.83 -4.48 7.39
C LEU A 354 15.53 -5.31 7.47
N LYS A 355 14.39 -4.74 7.07
CA LYS A 355 13.10 -5.46 7.05
C LYS A 355 13.15 -6.69 6.14
N ALA A 356 13.77 -6.59 4.97
CA ALA A 356 13.93 -7.71 4.04
C ALA A 356 14.84 -8.83 4.59
N HIS A 357 15.74 -8.49 5.53
CA HIS A 357 16.59 -9.42 6.26
C HIS A 357 15.95 -9.97 7.56
N GLY A 358 14.65 -9.70 7.81
CA GLY A 358 14.00 -10.05 9.08
C GLY A 358 14.48 -9.21 10.28
N GLY A 359 15.26 -8.16 10.01
CA GLY A 359 15.81 -7.24 11.00
C GLY A 359 14.98 -5.98 11.22
N ARG A 360 15.52 -5.04 11.98
CA ARG A 360 14.89 -3.75 12.26
C ARG A 360 15.91 -2.64 12.43
N ILE A 361 15.49 -1.39 12.18
CA ILE A 361 16.29 -0.18 12.41
C ILE A 361 15.44 0.83 13.17
N TRP A 362 16.06 1.53 14.13
CA TRP A 362 15.44 2.65 14.84
C TRP A 362 16.51 3.64 15.26
N ALA A 363 16.12 4.81 15.77
CA ALA A 363 17.02 5.84 16.25
C ALA A 363 16.56 6.39 17.60
N GLU A 364 17.52 6.80 18.39
CA GLU A 364 17.33 7.47 19.69
C GLU A 364 18.27 8.65 19.79
N ASN A 365 17.95 9.61 20.65
CA ASN A 365 18.93 10.65 21.01
C ASN A 365 19.84 10.17 22.12
N ARG A 366 21.10 10.63 22.09
CA ARG A 366 22.04 10.39 23.18
C ARG A 366 21.52 11.02 24.48
N LYS A 367 21.77 10.35 25.59
CA LYS A 367 21.33 10.85 26.92
C LYS A 367 22.15 12.06 27.34
N PRO A 368 21.52 13.10 27.90
CA PRO A 368 22.26 14.24 28.45
C PRO A 368 23.36 13.81 29.45
N PRO A 369 24.51 14.51 29.51
CA PRO A 369 24.83 15.78 28.84
C PRO A 369 25.32 15.63 27.38
N ALA A 370 25.47 14.42 26.86
CA ALA A 370 25.89 14.18 25.49
C ALA A 370 24.83 14.63 24.48
N ARG A 371 25.30 15.17 23.34
CA ARG A 371 24.43 15.51 22.20
C ARG A 371 24.70 14.55 21.06
N GLY A 372 23.71 14.34 20.19
CA GLY A 372 23.81 13.49 19.02
C GLY A 372 22.69 12.46 18.95
N ALA A 373 22.72 11.65 17.92
CA ALA A 373 21.81 10.53 17.72
C ALA A 373 22.54 9.18 17.80
N VAL A 374 21.77 8.14 18.06
CA VAL A 374 22.20 6.74 18.00
C VAL A 374 21.26 6.01 17.07
N PHE A 375 21.81 5.41 16.03
CA PHE A 375 21.07 4.53 15.13
C PHE A 375 21.39 3.09 15.47
N TYR A 376 20.36 2.29 15.61
CA TYR A 376 20.46 0.87 15.91
C TYR A 376 20.00 0.04 14.71
N LEU A 377 20.86 -0.88 14.28
CA LEU A 377 20.57 -1.84 13.21
C LEU A 377 20.61 -3.25 13.85
N ALA A 378 19.47 -3.92 13.88
CA ALA A 378 19.37 -5.28 14.40
C ALA A 378 19.30 -6.28 13.25
N PHE A 379 20.20 -7.27 13.27
CA PHE A 379 20.31 -8.34 12.30
C PHE A 379 20.07 -9.70 12.98
N LEU A 380 19.63 -10.68 12.24
CA LEU A 380 19.56 -12.06 12.74
C LEU A 380 20.99 -12.58 12.98
N ALA A 381 21.21 -13.24 14.11
CA ALA A 381 22.46 -13.97 14.36
C ALA A 381 22.57 -15.20 13.45
N ALA A 382 23.78 -15.49 12.96
CA ALA A 382 24.03 -16.66 12.12
C ALA A 382 24.31 -17.91 12.93
#